data_08c0be1c66ba5adfecfa60adc2a79e25
#
_entry.id   08c0be1c66ba5adfecfa60adc2a79e25
#
_cell.length_a   1.000
_cell.length_b   1.000
_cell.length_c   1.000
_cell.angle_alpha   90.00
_cell.angle_beta   90.00
_cell.angle_gamma   90.00
#
_symmetry.space_group_name_H-M   'P 1'
#
loop_
_entity.id
_entity.type
_entity.pdbx_description
1 polymer ?
#
loop_
_entity_poly.entity_id
_entity_poly.type
_entity_poly.pdbx_seq_one_letter_code
_entity_poly.pdbx_strand_id
1 'polypeptide(L)'
;MESPGNQTEFFYTEKGLIAIDSPVKLQILNLLKEDSSSFDAIVRHTAKAKSTISVHLNKLRALGLVAEELDPLDRRRKTYFLTSYYMGRSRKPRLENYKKVLKRMDSARIHEPIFFMDVLFHAFCFGCEAYGLDNAPIIKKIGNDIGKKLASEFRAKELEGLLGEIASFFELHEKISLVKKDPLSLVVRDSFKEDSRISSGKTLCAFEEGLIEGLLYGKLG
;
A
#
# COMPACT_ATOMS: atom_id res chain seq x y z
N MET A 1 14.27 -20.96 -0.40
CA MET A 1 13.47 -20.42 0.72
C MET A 1 14.41 -19.53 1.53
N GLU A 2 14.27 -18.22 1.42
CA GLU A 2 15.05 -17.29 2.23
C GLU A 2 14.59 -17.44 3.69
N SER A 3 15.55 -17.57 4.61
CA SER A 3 15.27 -17.49 6.04
C SER A 3 14.48 -16.22 6.33
N PRO A 4 13.46 -16.22 7.20
CA PRO A 4 12.81 -15.00 7.64
C PRO A 4 13.81 -14.23 8.51
N GLY A 5 14.72 -13.50 7.87
CA GLY A 5 15.50 -12.47 8.56
C GLY A 5 14.51 -11.53 9.24
N ASN A 6 14.85 -11.00 10.42
CA ASN A 6 14.03 -10.10 11.20
C ASN A 6 13.47 -8.98 10.31
N GLN A 7 12.27 -9.18 9.78
CA GLN A 7 11.58 -8.22 8.95
C GLN A 7 10.94 -7.20 9.89
N THR A 8 11.34 -5.95 9.79
CA THR A 8 10.69 -4.84 10.52
C THR A 8 9.58 -4.28 9.67
N GLU A 9 8.39 -4.15 10.23
CA GLU A 9 7.26 -3.46 9.62
C GLU A 9 7.01 -2.11 10.30
N PHE A 10 6.58 -1.14 9.50
CA PHE A 10 6.35 0.23 9.93
C PHE A 10 4.85 0.54 9.89
N PHE A 11 4.36 1.15 10.95
CA PHE A 11 2.96 1.53 11.11
C PHE A 11 2.87 2.97 11.55
N TYR A 12 1.96 3.73 10.97
CA TYR A 12 1.60 5.07 11.43
C TYR A 12 0.46 4.98 12.44
N THR A 13 0.60 5.70 13.53
CA THR A 13 -0.40 5.90 14.58
C THR A 13 -0.50 7.39 14.91
N GLU A 14 -1.46 7.79 15.71
CA GLU A 14 -1.53 9.17 16.23
C GLU A 14 -0.29 9.57 17.03
N LYS A 15 0.47 8.59 17.52
CA LYS A 15 1.75 8.80 18.25
C LYS A 15 2.96 8.88 17.33
N GLY A 16 2.75 8.80 16.00
CA GLY A 16 3.81 8.80 14.99
C GLY A 16 4.12 7.41 14.42
N LEU A 17 5.30 7.28 13.83
CA LEU A 17 5.74 6.04 13.17
C LEU A 17 6.28 5.04 14.20
N ILE A 18 5.73 3.84 14.17
CA ILE A 18 6.11 2.72 15.06
C ILE A 18 6.72 1.60 14.21
N ALA A 19 7.90 1.12 14.63
CA ALA A 19 8.57 -0.03 14.03
C ALA A 19 8.29 -1.29 14.85
N ILE A 20 7.89 -2.38 14.21
CA ILE A 20 7.61 -3.68 14.81
C ILE A 20 8.46 -4.75 14.15
N ASP A 21 9.25 -5.47 14.95
CA ASP A 21 10.13 -6.56 14.54
C ASP A 21 9.80 -7.91 15.23
N SER A 22 8.91 -7.88 16.24
CA SER A 22 8.50 -9.07 16.98
C SER A 22 7.65 -10.01 16.11
N PRO A 23 8.08 -11.25 15.84
CA PRO A 23 7.34 -12.17 14.96
C PRO A 23 5.89 -12.40 15.41
N VAL A 24 5.64 -12.55 16.72
CA VAL A 24 4.29 -12.75 17.24
C VAL A 24 3.41 -11.52 17.07
N LYS A 25 3.96 -10.32 17.29
CA LYS A 25 3.21 -9.08 17.04
C LYS A 25 2.90 -8.93 15.56
N LEU A 26 3.84 -9.26 14.67
CA LEU A 26 3.64 -9.22 13.22
C LEU A 26 2.56 -10.22 12.78
N GLN A 27 2.53 -11.43 13.34
CA GLN A 27 1.46 -12.38 13.06
C GLN A 27 0.08 -11.84 13.46
N ILE A 28 -0.04 -11.22 14.64
CA ILE A 28 -1.29 -10.57 15.08
C ILE A 28 -1.69 -9.44 14.12
N LEU A 29 -0.76 -8.53 13.83
CA LEU A 29 -1.03 -7.38 12.97
C LEU A 29 -1.38 -7.82 11.54
N ASN A 30 -0.73 -8.85 11.00
CA ASN A 30 -1.02 -9.37 9.66
C ASN A 30 -2.44 -9.97 9.59
N LEU A 31 -2.88 -10.67 10.61
CA LEU A 31 -4.27 -11.13 10.69
C LEU A 31 -5.25 -9.94 10.72
N LEU A 32 -4.96 -8.92 11.53
CA LEU A 32 -5.82 -7.75 11.67
C LEU A 32 -5.76 -6.76 10.49
N LYS A 33 -4.78 -6.90 9.58
CA LYS A 33 -4.79 -6.16 8.29
C LYS A 33 -5.89 -6.65 7.36
N GLU A 34 -6.25 -7.92 7.45
CA GLU A 34 -7.28 -8.52 6.59
C GLU A 34 -8.68 -8.19 7.12
N ASP A 35 -8.90 -8.40 8.41
CA ASP A 35 -10.18 -8.09 9.07
C ASP A 35 -10.03 -8.05 10.60
N SER A 36 -11.05 -7.54 11.26
CA SER A 36 -11.19 -7.62 12.72
C SER A 36 -11.26 -9.08 13.19
N SER A 37 -10.75 -9.37 14.40
CA SER A 37 -10.66 -10.75 14.87
C SER A 37 -10.91 -10.87 16.37
N SER A 38 -11.57 -11.96 16.78
CA SER A 38 -11.77 -12.29 18.18
C SER A 38 -10.46 -12.76 18.84
N PHE A 39 -10.39 -12.65 20.16
CA PHE A 39 -9.24 -13.15 20.93
C PHE A 39 -8.89 -14.61 20.63
N ASP A 40 -9.91 -15.49 20.60
CA ASP A 40 -9.69 -16.92 20.34
C ASP A 40 -9.25 -17.19 18.88
N ALA A 41 -9.69 -16.37 17.90
CA ALA A 41 -9.21 -16.45 16.53
C ALA A 41 -7.71 -16.08 16.44
N ILE A 42 -7.30 -15.02 17.12
CA ILE A 42 -5.88 -14.60 17.20
C ILE A 42 -5.02 -15.70 17.86
N VAL A 43 -5.50 -16.29 18.96
CA VAL A 43 -4.80 -17.40 19.63
C VAL A 43 -4.62 -18.59 18.70
N ARG A 44 -5.68 -18.99 17.97
CA ARG A 44 -5.60 -20.09 16.98
C ARG A 44 -4.63 -19.77 15.85
N HIS A 45 -4.72 -18.57 15.29
CA HIS A 45 -3.86 -18.15 14.17
C HIS A 45 -2.38 -18.13 14.54
N THR A 46 -2.06 -17.63 15.72
CA THR A 46 -0.66 -17.49 16.18
C THR A 46 -0.09 -18.77 16.80
N ALA A 47 -0.94 -19.74 17.14
CA ALA A 47 -0.59 -20.97 17.87
C ALA A 47 0.21 -20.70 19.17
N LYS A 48 -0.06 -19.58 19.87
CA LYS A 48 0.60 -19.18 21.12
C LYS A 48 -0.37 -19.30 22.30
N ALA A 49 0.20 -19.43 23.51
CA ALA A 49 -0.59 -19.46 24.74
C ALA A 49 -1.43 -18.17 24.91
N LYS A 50 -2.65 -18.30 25.48
CA LYS A 50 -3.57 -17.18 25.72
C LYS A 50 -2.91 -16.05 26.54
N SER A 51 -2.12 -16.39 27.55
CA SER A 51 -1.37 -15.41 28.35
C SER A 51 -0.37 -14.61 27.52
N THR A 52 0.35 -15.27 26.61
CA THR A 52 1.30 -14.61 25.69
C THR A 52 0.59 -13.64 24.77
N ILE A 53 -0.53 -14.06 24.16
CA ILE A 53 -1.31 -13.21 23.26
C ILE A 53 -1.89 -12.00 24.01
N SER A 54 -2.41 -12.19 25.22
CA SER A 54 -2.91 -11.09 26.06
C SER A 54 -1.83 -10.02 26.29
N VAL A 55 -0.60 -10.43 26.62
CA VAL A 55 0.52 -9.50 26.81
C VAL A 55 0.86 -8.75 25.54
N HIS A 56 0.89 -9.43 24.37
CA HIS A 56 1.18 -8.79 23.09
C HIS A 56 0.08 -7.81 22.67
N LEU A 57 -1.19 -8.17 22.81
CA LEU A 57 -2.32 -7.30 22.50
C LEU A 57 -2.32 -6.04 23.39
N ASN A 58 -2.06 -6.17 24.69
CA ASN A 58 -1.94 -5.03 25.59
C ASN A 58 -0.82 -4.07 25.16
N LYS A 59 0.34 -4.61 24.74
CA LYS A 59 1.46 -3.81 24.23
C LYS A 59 1.09 -3.11 22.91
N LEU A 60 0.42 -3.81 21.99
CA LEU A 60 -0.02 -3.23 20.71
C LEU A 60 -1.05 -2.10 20.93
N ARG A 61 -1.98 -2.29 21.89
CA ARG A 61 -2.95 -1.24 22.28
C ARG A 61 -2.25 -0.03 22.90
N ALA A 62 -1.30 -0.23 23.80
CA ALA A 62 -0.52 0.85 24.41
C ALA A 62 0.24 1.67 23.36
N LEU A 63 0.67 1.06 22.25
CA LEU A 63 1.30 1.72 21.12
C LEU A 63 0.30 2.41 20.18
N GLY A 64 -1.01 2.21 20.35
CA GLY A 64 -2.04 2.74 19.47
C GLY A 64 -2.14 2.02 18.12
N LEU A 65 -1.64 0.78 18.05
CA LEU A 65 -1.67 -0.02 16.82
C LEU A 65 -2.99 -0.77 16.65
N VAL A 66 -3.60 -1.17 17.76
CA VAL A 66 -4.79 -2.01 17.82
C VAL A 66 -5.74 -1.44 18.87
N ALA A 67 -7.04 -1.48 18.60
CA ALA A 67 -8.09 -1.28 19.59
C ALA A 67 -8.89 -2.57 19.83
N GLU A 68 -9.70 -2.55 20.87
CA GLU A 68 -10.66 -3.60 21.16
C GLU A 68 -12.04 -3.03 21.40
N GLU A 69 -13.04 -3.76 21.01
CA GLU A 69 -14.43 -3.50 21.36
C GLU A 69 -15.10 -4.74 21.93
N LEU A 70 -16.11 -4.55 22.74
CA LEU A 70 -16.88 -5.64 23.31
C LEU A 70 -17.96 -6.03 22.31
N ASP A 71 -18.20 -7.34 22.15
CA ASP A 71 -19.33 -7.82 21.38
C ASP A 71 -20.64 -7.31 22.00
N PRO A 72 -21.52 -6.65 21.22
CA PRO A 72 -22.78 -6.11 21.71
C PRO A 72 -23.70 -7.17 22.34
N LEU A 73 -23.61 -8.42 21.85
CA LEU A 73 -24.46 -9.53 22.30
C LEU A 73 -23.84 -10.34 23.44
N ASP A 74 -22.51 -10.38 23.50
CA ASP A 74 -21.78 -11.11 24.55
C ASP A 74 -20.58 -10.28 25.03
N ARG A 75 -20.77 -9.47 26.07
CA ARG A 75 -19.72 -8.61 26.64
C ARG A 75 -18.48 -9.35 27.17
N ARG A 76 -18.48 -10.67 27.18
CA ARG A 76 -17.30 -11.50 27.50
C ARG A 76 -16.39 -11.67 26.30
N ARG A 77 -16.91 -11.43 25.09
CA ARG A 77 -16.14 -11.52 23.85
C ARG A 77 -15.59 -10.16 23.47
N LYS A 78 -14.35 -10.15 23.05
CA LYS A 78 -13.64 -8.97 22.54
C LYS A 78 -13.25 -9.20 21.11
N THR A 79 -13.50 -8.21 20.29
CA THR A 79 -13.03 -8.12 18.92
C THR A 79 -11.92 -7.08 18.84
N TYR A 80 -10.84 -7.42 18.17
CA TYR A 80 -9.65 -6.56 17.97
C TYR A 80 -9.59 -6.12 16.53
N PHE A 81 -9.19 -4.86 16.29
CA PHE A 81 -9.04 -4.27 14.97
C PHE A 81 -7.86 -3.28 14.93
N LEU A 82 -7.34 -3.03 13.72
CA LEU A 82 -6.28 -2.06 13.53
C LEU A 82 -6.81 -0.63 13.68
N THR A 83 -6.04 0.21 14.42
CA THR A 83 -6.22 1.66 14.49
C THR A 83 -5.07 2.41 13.83
N SER A 84 -4.18 1.68 13.18
CA SER A 84 -2.96 2.18 12.55
C SER A 84 -2.94 1.90 11.05
N TYR A 85 -2.14 2.68 10.32
CA TYR A 85 -1.91 2.45 8.90
C TYR A 85 -0.59 1.72 8.69
N TYR A 86 -0.61 0.63 7.92
CA TYR A 86 0.60 -0.05 7.48
C TYR A 86 1.33 0.79 6.43
N MET A 87 2.57 1.17 6.74
CA MET A 87 3.36 2.10 5.93
C MET A 87 4.34 1.40 5.00
N GLY A 88 4.76 0.18 5.38
CA GLY A 88 5.76 -0.57 4.65
C GLY A 88 6.60 -1.45 5.56
N ARG A 89 7.70 -1.97 5.00
CA ARG A 89 8.59 -2.89 5.71
C ARG A 89 10.02 -2.75 5.26
N SER A 90 10.96 -3.18 6.12
CA SER A 90 12.34 -3.36 5.71
C SER A 90 12.47 -4.53 4.73
N ARG A 91 13.39 -4.41 3.79
CA ARG A 91 13.75 -5.45 2.83
C ARG A 91 15.25 -5.44 2.54
N LYS A 92 15.75 -6.50 1.94
CA LYS A 92 17.11 -6.51 1.44
C LYS A 92 17.27 -5.43 0.34
N PRO A 93 18.30 -4.56 0.42
CA PRO A 93 18.56 -3.54 -0.60
C PRO A 93 18.68 -4.12 -2.02
N ARG A 94 18.12 -3.41 -3.01
CA ARG A 94 18.14 -3.79 -4.42
C ARG A 94 18.49 -2.60 -5.30
N LEU A 95 19.78 -2.46 -5.63
CA LEU A 95 20.31 -1.30 -6.35
C LEU A 95 20.13 -1.34 -7.87
N GLU A 96 19.80 -2.50 -8.46
CA GLU A 96 19.83 -2.68 -9.92
C GLU A 96 18.88 -1.75 -10.67
N ASN A 97 17.60 -1.72 -10.28
CA ASN A 97 16.61 -0.88 -10.94
C ASN A 97 16.90 0.61 -10.71
N TYR A 98 17.31 0.98 -9.51
CA TYR A 98 17.69 2.37 -9.19
C TYR A 98 18.84 2.85 -10.07
N LYS A 99 19.91 2.03 -10.24
CA LYS A 99 21.02 2.36 -11.13
C LYS A 99 20.58 2.52 -12.59
N LYS A 100 19.61 1.72 -13.06
CA LYS A 100 19.08 1.86 -14.42
C LYS A 100 18.32 3.17 -14.58
N VAL A 101 17.52 3.56 -13.60
CA VAL A 101 16.80 4.84 -13.61
C VAL A 101 17.78 6.01 -13.60
N LEU A 102 18.81 5.99 -12.76
CA LEU A 102 19.83 7.03 -12.75
C LEU A 102 20.54 7.19 -14.10
N LYS A 103 20.84 6.08 -14.80
CA LYS A 103 21.39 6.15 -16.16
C LYS A 103 20.45 6.81 -17.16
N ARG A 104 19.13 6.71 -16.97
CA ARG A 104 18.17 7.45 -17.81
C ARG A 104 18.22 8.95 -17.54
N MET A 105 18.57 9.38 -16.33
CA MET A 105 18.75 10.80 -16.03
C MET A 105 19.94 11.41 -16.82
N ASP A 106 20.99 10.63 -17.09
CA ASP A 106 22.11 11.09 -17.91
C ASP A 106 21.71 11.43 -19.36
N SER A 107 20.68 10.73 -19.86
CA SER A 107 20.10 10.96 -21.20
C SER A 107 18.79 11.75 -21.14
N ALA A 108 18.33 12.11 -19.92
CA ALA A 108 17.09 12.83 -19.72
C ALA A 108 17.20 14.21 -20.35
N ARG A 109 16.32 14.49 -21.29
CA ARG A 109 16.17 15.81 -21.88
C ARG A 109 15.65 16.74 -20.80
N ILE A 110 16.56 17.42 -20.08
CA ILE A 110 16.22 18.41 -19.04
C ILE A 110 15.22 19.46 -19.58
N HIS A 111 15.15 19.58 -20.89
CA HIS A 111 14.24 20.49 -21.58
C HIS A 111 12.82 19.92 -21.78
N GLU A 112 12.57 18.67 -21.39
CA GLU A 112 11.23 18.05 -21.41
C GLU A 112 10.75 17.86 -19.95
N PRO A 113 10.08 18.86 -19.34
CA PRO A 113 9.76 18.83 -17.91
C PRO A 113 8.94 17.62 -17.48
N ILE A 114 7.98 17.18 -18.31
CA ILE A 114 7.12 16.02 -18.02
C ILE A 114 7.96 14.74 -17.93
N PHE A 115 8.81 14.51 -18.92
CA PHE A 115 9.71 13.35 -18.93
C PHE A 115 10.68 13.36 -17.74
N PHE A 116 11.23 14.55 -17.43
CA PHE A 116 12.11 14.70 -16.26
C PHE A 116 11.39 14.37 -14.95
N MET A 117 10.17 14.87 -14.75
CA MET A 117 9.37 14.59 -13.56
C MET A 117 9.01 13.10 -13.44
N ASP A 118 8.72 12.43 -14.56
CA ASP A 118 8.48 10.99 -14.59
C ASP A 118 9.73 10.21 -14.13
N VAL A 119 10.89 10.50 -14.70
CA VAL A 119 12.16 9.88 -14.31
C VAL A 119 12.49 10.16 -12.83
N LEU A 120 12.23 11.38 -12.35
CA LEU A 120 12.46 11.77 -10.95
C LEU A 120 11.56 10.98 -10.00
N PHE A 121 10.27 10.83 -10.32
CA PHE A 121 9.33 10.03 -9.53
C PHE A 121 9.78 8.56 -9.46
N HIS A 122 10.19 8.00 -10.59
CA HIS A 122 10.71 6.63 -10.63
C HIS A 122 12.02 6.48 -9.85
N ALA A 123 12.92 7.47 -9.92
CA ALA A 123 14.14 7.48 -9.13
C ALA A 123 13.85 7.48 -7.64
N PHE A 124 12.87 8.25 -7.18
CA PHE A 124 12.43 8.26 -5.79
C PHE A 124 11.88 6.88 -5.36
N CYS A 125 10.96 6.31 -6.12
CA CYS A 125 10.35 5.02 -5.79
C CYS A 125 11.38 3.88 -5.75
N PHE A 126 12.22 3.75 -6.76
CA PHE A 126 13.27 2.73 -6.78
C PHE A 126 14.42 3.03 -5.81
N GLY A 127 14.63 4.31 -5.47
CA GLY A 127 15.59 4.70 -4.44
C GLY A 127 15.20 4.15 -3.07
N CYS A 128 13.93 4.24 -2.69
CA CYS A 128 13.44 3.63 -1.45
C CYS A 128 13.73 2.11 -1.41
N GLU A 129 13.42 1.39 -2.48
CA GLU A 129 13.73 -0.04 -2.59
C GLU A 129 15.24 -0.34 -2.57
N ALA A 130 16.04 0.50 -3.24
CA ALA A 130 17.48 0.36 -3.30
C ALA A 130 18.12 0.44 -1.93
N TYR A 131 17.59 1.28 -1.05
CA TYR A 131 18.05 1.46 0.33
C TYR A 131 17.32 0.57 1.34
N GLY A 132 16.53 -0.39 0.89
CA GLY A 132 15.97 -1.43 1.73
C GLY A 132 14.63 -1.09 2.37
N LEU A 133 13.87 -0.15 1.79
CA LEU A 133 12.51 0.18 2.20
C LEU A 133 11.50 -0.25 1.13
N ASP A 134 10.62 -1.20 1.47
CA ASP A 134 9.42 -1.51 0.71
C ASP A 134 8.30 -0.57 1.17
N ASN A 135 8.13 0.53 0.44
CA ASN A 135 7.21 1.62 0.78
C ASN A 135 5.91 1.61 -0.07
N ALA A 136 5.64 0.54 -0.82
CA ALA A 136 4.45 0.45 -1.66
C ALA A 136 3.13 0.79 -0.92
N PRO A 137 2.90 0.35 0.32
CA PRO A 137 1.67 0.66 1.04
C PRO A 137 1.44 2.16 1.26
N ILE A 138 2.49 2.91 1.68
CA ILE A 138 2.34 4.35 1.87
C ILE A 138 2.20 5.10 0.55
N ILE A 139 2.90 4.68 -0.49
CA ILE A 139 2.77 5.26 -1.83
C ILE A 139 1.35 5.06 -2.36
N LYS A 140 0.77 3.86 -2.18
CA LYS A 140 -0.63 3.58 -2.51
C LYS A 140 -1.59 4.49 -1.72
N LYS A 141 -1.37 4.64 -0.42
CA LYS A 141 -2.18 5.51 0.44
C LYS A 141 -2.14 6.96 -0.02
N ILE A 142 -0.94 7.49 -0.34
CA ILE A 142 -0.79 8.85 -0.87
C ILE A 142 -1.54 9.00 -2.19
N GLY A 143 -1.40 8.04 -3.11
CA GLY A 143 -2.18 8.01 -4.34
C GLY A 143 -3.68 8.06 -4.10
N ASN A 144 -4.17 7.25 -3.16
CA ASN A 144 -5.60 7.21 -2.79
C ASN A 144 -6.10 8.57 -2.24
N ASP A 145 -5.33 9.22 -1.38
CA ASP A 145 -5.70 10.53 -0.83
C ASP A 145 -5.77 11.60 -1.92
N ILE A 146 -4.80 11.59 -2.84
CA ILE A 146 -4.79 12.48 -4.01
C ILE A 146 -5.98 12.18 -4.92
N GLY A 147 -6.26 10.90 -5.20
CA GLY A 147 -7.39 10.49 -6.02
C GLY A 147 -8.73 10.96 -5.46
N LYS A 148 -8.96 10.77 -4.17
CA LYS A 148 -10.17 11.28 -3.48
C LYS A 148 -10.32 12.80 -3.62
N LYS A 149 -9.21 13.54 -3.52
CA LYS A 149 -9.23 14.99 -3.68
C LYS A 149 -9.55 15.42 -5.10
N LEU A 150 -9.02 14.70 -6.10
CA LEU A 150 -9.26 14.97 -7.51
C LEU A 150 -10.64 14.51 -8.01
N ALA A 151 -11.35 13.67 -7.28
CA ALA A 151 -12.62 13.09 -7.72
C ALA A 151 -13.69 14.14 -8.08
N SER A 152 -13.65 15.32 -7.46
CA SER A 152 -14.56 16.42 -7.77
C SER A 152 -14.37 17.02 -9.17
N GLU A 153 -13.19 16.87 -9.77
CA GLU A 153 -12.87 17.41 -11.10
C GLU A 153 -13.49 16.56 -12.23
N PHE A 154 -13.86 15.32 -11.94
CA PHE A 154 -14.47 14.39 -12.90
C PHE A 154 -16.00 14.54 -12.92
N ARG A 155 -16.61 14.47 -14.09
CA ARG A 155 -18.07 14.72 -14.29
C ARG A 155 -18.88 13.43 -14.30
N ALA A 156 -18.31 12.35 -14.81
CA ALA A 156 -19.00 11.06 -14.92
C ALA A 156 -19.51 10.57 -13.56
N LYS A 157 -20.71 9.99 -13.57
CA LYS A 157 -21.36 9.39 -12.39
C LYS A 157 -21.39 7.88 -12.43
N GLU A 158 -21.01 7.28 -13.56
CA GLU A 158 -20.99 5.86 -13.78
C GLU A 158 -19.58 5.37 -14.07
N LEU A 159 -19.29 4.13 -13.71
CA LEU A 159 -17.95 3.53 -13.77
C LEU A 159 -17.30 3.66 -15.15
N GLU A 160 -18.00 3.30 -16.23
CA GLU A 160 -17.41 3.31 -17.58
C GLU A 160 -17.08 4.73 -18.06
N GLY A 161 -17.99 5.68 -17.80
CA GLY A 161 -17.74 7.07 -18.12
C GLY A 161 -16.56 7.65 -17.30
N LEU A 162 -16.48 7.30 -16.02
CA LEU A 162 -15.38 7.75 -15.15
C LEU A 162 -14.04 7.17 -15.59
N LEU A 163 -13.99 5.89 -15.96
CA LEU A 163 -12.77 5.28 -16.50
C LEU A 163 -12.32 5.95 -17.81
N GLY A 164 -13.26 6.34 -18.67
CA GLY A 164 -12.96 7.09 -19.89
C GLY A 164 -12.38 8.49 -19.59
N GLU A 165 -12.95 9.20 -18.62
CA GLU A 165 -12.43 10.51 -18.18
C GLU A 165 -11.03 10.37 -17.55
N ILE A 166 -10.81 9.35 -16.70
CA ILE A 166 -9.51 9.05 -16.09
C ILE A 166 -8.47 8.75 -17.17
N ALA A 167 -8.81 7.88 -18.12
CA ALA A 167 -7.93 7.54 -19.22
C ALA A 167 -7.55 8.77 -20.05
N SER A 168 -8.51 9.66 -20.29
CA SER A 168 -8.28 10.92 -21.00
C SER A 168 -7.39 11.87 -20.20
N PHE A 169 -7.68 12.06 -18.93
CA PHE A 169 -6.97 13.01 -18.07
C PHE A 169 -5.49 12.65 -17.88
N PHE A 170 -5.18 11.38 -17.74
CA PHE A 170 -3.81 10.89 -17.56
C PHE A 170 -3.13 10.42 -18.85
N GLU A 171 -3.73 10.70 -20.03
CA GLU A 171 -3.23 10.24 -21.33
C GLU A 171 -3.01 8.71 -21.38
N LEU A 172 -3.84 7.97 -20.66
CA LEU A 172 -3.77 6.51 -20.53
C LEU A 172 -4.69 5.78 -21.51
N HIS A 173 -5.02 6.42 -22.65
CA HIS A 173 -5.90 5.89 -23.68
C HIS A 173 -5.56 4.49 -24.08
N GLU A 174 -5.67 3.47 -24.08
CA GLU A 174 -5.22 2.10 -24.35
C GLU A 174 -4.48 1.43 -23.18
N LYS A 175 -4.23 2.15 -22.08
CA LYS A 175 -3.50 1.62 -20.93
C LYS A 175 -4.40 1.18 -19.79
N ILE A 176 -5.64 1.69 -19.69
CA ILE A 176 -6.63 1.26 -18.71
C ILE A 176 -7.65 0.36 -19.39
N SER A 177 -7.85 -0.84 -18.88
CA SER A 177 -8.91 -1.75 -19.33
C SER A 177 -9.64 -2.37 -18.15
N LEU A 178 -10.98 -2.37 -18.25
CA LEU A 178 -11.85 -3.07 -17.31
C LEU A 178 -11.83 -4.56 -17.63
N VAL A 179 -11.41 -5.38 -16.68
CA VAL A 179 -11.37 -6.85 -16.82
C VAL A 179 -12.64 -7.45 -16.25
N LYS A 180 -13.09 -6.98 -15.10
CA LYS A 180 -14.26 -7.50 -14.40
C LYS A 180 -14.93 -6.39 -13.57
N LYS A 181 -16.27 -6.40 -13.49
CA LYS A 181 -17.03 -5.41 -12.71
C LYS A 181 -17.20 -5.80 -11.25
N ASP A 182 -17.35 -7.10 -10.97
CA ASP A 182 -17.56 -7.59 -9.60
C ASP A 182 -16.78 -8.91 -9.35
N PRO A 183 -15.77 -8.91 -8.48
CA PRO A 183 -15.14 -7.70 -7.93
C PRO A 183 -14.48 -6.85 -9.02
N LEU A 184 -14.45 -5.53 -8.82
CA LEU A 184 -13.86 -4.60 -9.79
C LEU A 184 -12.38 -4.94 -10.01
N SER A 185 -12.04 -5.23 -11.27
CA SER A 185 -10.68 -5.56 -11.68
C SER A 185 -10.30 -4.75 -12.91
N LEU A 186 -9.25 -3.95 -12.77
CA LEU A 186 -8.70 -3.11 -13.83
C LEU A 186 -7.28 -3.58 -14.16
N VAL A 187 -6.91 -3.45 -15.42
CA VAL A 187 -5.51 -3.57 -15.86
C VAL A 187 -5.04 -2.19 -16.32
N VAL A 188 -3.98 -1.71 -15.71
CA VAL A 188 -3.29 -0.49 -16.11
C VAL A 188 -1.92 -0.88 -16.65
N ARG A 189 -1.62 -0.45 -17.86
CA ARG A 189 -0.31 -0.66 -18.50
C ARG A 189 0.54 0.59 -18.30
N ASP A 190 1.68 0.42 -17.66
CA ASP A 190 2.64 1.49 -17.45
C ASP A 190 3.54 1.65 -18.68
N SER A 191 3.66 2.88 -19.19
CA SER A 191 4.53 3.20 -20.31
C SER A 191 6.03 3.01 -20.02
N PHE A 192 6.40 3.07 -18.76
CA PHE A 192 7.78 2.83 -18.32
C PHE A 192 8.19 1.35 -18.44
N LYS A 193 7.20 0.43 -18.47
CA LYS A 193 7.41 -1.03 -18.63
C LYS A 193 7.76 -1.46 -20.04
N GLU A 194 7.48 -0.65 -21.04
CA GLU A 194 7.84 -0.98 -22.45
C GLU A 194 9.35 -1.02 -22.66
N ASP A 195 10.15 -0.38 -21.79
CA ASP A 195 11.58 -0.65 -21.73
C ASP A 195 11.83 -1.94 -20.93
N SER A 196 11.85 -3.07 -21.65
CA SER A 196 12.04 -4.45 -21.14
C SER A 196 13.28 -4.65 -20.24
N ARG A 197 14.09 -3.61 -20.05
CA ARG A 197 15.31 -3.61 -19.23
C ARG A 197 15.06 -3.25 -17.77
N ILE A 198 13.86 -2.74 -17.41
CA ILE A 198 13.52 -2.44 -16.03
C ILE A 198 12.43 -3.41 -15.57
N SER A 199 12.82 -4.36 -14.72
CA SER A 199 11.83 -5.20 -14.02
C SER A 199 11.06 -4.30 -13.05
N SER A 200 9.81 -3.99 -13.38
CA SER A 200 8.95 -3.15 -12.54
C SER A 200 8.76 -3.80 -11.17
N GLY A 201 9.25 -3.17 -10.13
CA GLY A 201 8.86 -3.50 -8.77
C GLY A 201 7.37 -3.16 -8.55
N LYS A 202 6.74 -3.83 -7.59
CA LYS A 202 5.33 -3.56 -7.20
C LYS A 202 5.08 -2.10 -6.79
N THR A 203 6.11 -1.37 -6.43
CA THR A 203 6.05 -0.02 -5.87
C THR A 203 5.58 1.04 -6.86
N LEU A 204 5.94 0.92 -8.15
CA LEU A 204 5.55 1.91 -9.18
C LEU A 204 4.06 1.87 -9.49
N CYS A 205 3.50 0.66 -9.55
CA CYS A 205 2.06 0.49 -9.76
C CYS A 205 1.24 0.89 -8.53
N ALA A 206 1.85 0.97 -7.34
CA ALA A 206 1.13 1.24 -6.11
C ALA A 206 0.56 2.67 -6.05
N PHE A 207 1.29 3.68 -6.58
CA PHE A 207 0.77 5.05 -6.62
C PHE A 207 -0.44 5.16 -7.57
N GLU A 208 -0.29 4.67 -8.79
CA GLU A 208 -1.35 4.69 -9.80
C GLU A 208 -2.57 3.89 -9.35
N GLU A 209 -2.34 2.71 -8.77
CA GLU A 209 -3.39 1.89 -8.18
C GLU A 209 -4.15 2.68 -7.10
N GLY A 210 -3.43 3.28 -6.16
CA GLY A 210 -4.03 4.11 -5.12
C GLY A 210 -4.79 5.31 -5.67
N LEU A 211 -4.22 5.99 -6.66
CA LEU A 211 -4.82 7.16 -7.31
C LEU A 211 -6.17 6.80 -7.97
N ILE A 212 -6.19 5.73 -8.75
CA ILE A 212 -7.41 5.25 -9.41
C ILE A 212 -8.45 4.79 -8.37
N GLU A 213 -8.06 4.01 -7.36
CA GLU A 213 -8.95 3.63 -6.26
C GLU A 213 -9.54 4.84 -5.55
N GLY A 214 -8.72 5.86 -5.28
CA GLY A 214 -9.16 7.09 -4.63
C GLY A 214 -10.16 7.88 -5.47
N LEU A 215 -9.94 7.99 -6.78
CA LEU A 215 -10.86 8.61 -7.73
C LEU A 215 -12.20 7.86 -7.76
N LEU A 216 -12.15 6.54 -7.90
CA LEU A 216 -13.35 5.71 -7.94
C LEU A 216 -14.15 5.82 -6.64
N TYR A 217 -13.50 5.67 -5.50
CA TYR A 217 -14.14 5.79 -4.19
C TYR A 217 -14.71 7.20 -3.94
N GLY A 218 -13.95 8.24 -4.27
CA GLY A 218 -14.38 9.63 -4.07
C GLY A 218 -15.55 10.06 -4.96
N LYS A 219 -15.81 9.33 -6.05
CA LYS A 219 -16.85 9.65 -7.03
C LYS A 219 -18.07 8.72 -6.96
N LEU A 220 -17.85 7.46 -6.69
CA LEU A 220 -18.90 6.43 -6.75
C LEU A 220 -19.31 5.93 -5.34
N GLY A 221 -18.52 6.18 -4.31
CA GLY A 221 -18.76 5.76 -2.91
C GLY A 221 -18.06 4.46 -2.60
#